data_732062eec3eae8f24f57f8a0a266f03c
#
_entry.id   732062eec3eae8f24f57f8a0a266f03c
#
_cell.length_a   1.000
_cell.length_b   1.000
_cell.length_c   1.000
_cell.angle_alpha   90.00
_cell.angle_beta   90.00
_cell.angle_gamma   90.00
#
_symmetry.space_group_name_H-M   'P 1'
#
loop_
_entity.id
_entity.type
_entity.pdbx_description
1 polymer ?
#
loop_
_entity_poly.entity_id
_entity_poly.type
_entity_poly.pdbx_seq_one_letter_code
_entity_poly.pdbx_strand_id
1 'polypeptide(L)'
;MSEAMKQVKKELGDDAIIVNSREEDNGWVKITAAIEQDLVHPAPKEIIREKELKAFSPTPKTANKPKTNIAYNEDDIQEIITDAMLRHRVPARVSEKIISTAMTIPGTDPKQVFMDSLNKIFSFKKSPTVGKERKIMLVGAPGAGKTLMAAKLAAKFVLEGGKPVVLTTDTARAGGIEQLSAFLKILDIPLHTAKNAKELEDKMAEFSGHSQAIIDTGGLNPFDPNEMKFLSSLIKTSKFEPALVLPAGMDAEEAAEIAMAFSILGVKQIIPTRLDFSRYYGGILNAADRAGLYFSESSHNSEVANGILYLNSEIMADLLIPHLNKKG
;
A
#
# COMPACT_ATOMS: atom_id res chain seq x y z
N MET A 1 16.29 0.65 -43.69
CA MET A 1 15.56 -0.24 -42.74
C MET A 1 16.06 -1.68 -42.78
N SER A 2 16.15 -2.35 -43.90
CA SER A 2 16.55 -3.78 -44.00
C SER A 2 17.99 -4.07 -43.51
N GLU A 3 18.92 -3.15 -43.75
CA GLU A 3 20.33 -3.30 -43.40
C GLU A 3 20.59 -3.05 -41.91
N ALA A 4 19.93 -2.06 -41.31
CA ALA A 4 20.00 -1.78 -39.90
C ALA A 4 19.37 -2.93 -39.03
N MET A 5 18.30 -3.57 -39.52
CA MET A 5 17.73 -4.77 -38.90
C MET A 5 18.66 -5.97 -38.94
N LYS A 6 19.41 -6.16 -40.04
CA LYS A 6 20.41 -7.23 -40.15
C LYS A 6 21.58 -7.00 -39.18
N GLN A 7 21.95 -5.75 -38.95
CA GLN A 7 23.02 -5.39 -38.03
C GLN A 7 22.60 -5.64 -36.57
N VAL A 8 21.37 -5.28 -36.18
CA VAL A 8 20.82 -5.58 -34.85
C VAL A 8 20.81 -7.08 -34.56
N LYS A 9 20.33 -7.90 -35.49
CA LYS A 9 20.36 -9.36 -35.37
C LYS A 9 21.76 -9.94 -35.26
N LYS A 10 22.73 -9.34 -35.99
CA LYS A 10 24.14 -9.76 -35.97
C LYS A 10 24.83 -9.44 -34.65
N GLU A 11 24.47 -8.33 -34.00
CA GLU A 11 25.10 -7.86 -32.75
C GLU A 11 24.39 -8.40 -31.49
N LEU A 12 23.05 -8.58 -31.54
CA LEU A 12 22.24 -8.94 -30.41
C LEU A 12 21.59 -10.33 -30.46
N GLY A 13 21.77 -11.05 -31.59
CA GLY A 13 21.19 -12.37 -31.83
C GLY A 13 19.81 -12.33 -32.49
N ASP A 14 19.34 -13.52 -32.91
CA ASP A 14 18.07 -13.65 -33.61
C ASP A 14 16.84 -13.36 -32.77
N ASP A 15 16.97 -13.44 -31.45
CA ASP A 15 15.92 -13.23 -30.46
C ASP A 15 15.82 -11.76 -29.99
N ALA A 16 16.51 -10.84 -30.65
CA ALA A 16 16.45 -9.41 -30.34
C ALA A 16 15.09 -8.80 -30.72
N ILE A 17 14.40 -8.24 -29.70
CA ILE A 17 13.13 -7.54 -29.86
C ILE A 17 13.41 -6.06 -30.14
N ILE A 18 12.91 -5.52 -31.26
CA ILE A 18 13.02 -4.09 -31.55
C ILE A 18 11.96 -3.33 -30.78
N VAL A 19 12.40 -2.50 -29.83
CA VAL A 19 11.52 -1.71 -28.94
C VAL A 19 11.13 -0.38 -29.60
N ASN A 20 12.04 0.23 -30.37
CA ASN A 20 11.79 1.50 -31.05
C ASN A 20 12.73 1.68 -32.25
N SER A 21 12.25 2.36 -33.29
CA SER A 21 13.09 2.82 -34.42
C SER A 21 12.71 4.26 -34.78
N ARG A 22 13.70 5.14 -34.90
CA ARG A 22 13.51 6.54 -35.27
C ARG A 22 14.52 6.93 -36.35
N GLU A 23 14.03 7.58 -37.41
CA GLU A 23 14.85 8.15 -38.46
C GLU A 23 15.26 9.58 -38.05
N GLU A 24 16.54 9.89 -38.11
CA GLU A 24 17.10 11.21 -37.80
C GLU A 24 17.29 12.03 -39.08
N ASP A 25 17.25 13.35 -39.00
CA ASP A 25 17.29 14.29 -40.12
C ASP A 25 18.58 14.20 -40.98
N ASN A 26 19.57 13.45 -40.53
CA ASN A 26 20.85 13.19 -41.23
C ASN A 26 20.85 11.89 -42.04
N GLY A 27 19.70 11.21 -42.18
CA GLY A 27 19.57 9.93 -42.90
C GLY A 27 20.00 8.70 -42.10
N TRP A 28 20.30 8.83 -40.82
CA TRP A 28 20.60 7.71 -39.92
C TRP A 28 19.33 7.17 -39.24
N VAL A 29 19.31 5.86 -39.02
CA VAL A 29 18.22 5.20 -38.30
C VAL A 29 18.72 4.75 -36.95
N LYS A 30 18.17 5.30 -35.89
CA LYS A 30 18.45 4.87 -34.53
C LYS A 30 17.47 3.76 -34.14
N ILE A 31 17.98 2.57 -33.81
CA ILE A 31 17.19 1.42 -33.41
C ILE A 31 17.52 1.13 -31.94
N THR A 32 16.49 1.03 -31.11
CA THR A 32 16.59 0.52 -29.74
C THR A 32 16.06 -0.91 -29.76
N ALA A 33 16.92 -1.87 -29.42
CA ALA A 33 16.56 -3.27 -29.33
C ALA A 33 16.92 -3.82 -27.95
N ALA A 34 16.14 -4.80 -27.48
CA ALA A 34 16.37 -5.54 -26.24
C ALA A 34 16.49 -7.02 -26.55
N ILE A 35 17.33 -7.73 -25.82
CA ILE A 35 17.37 -9.19 -25.82
C ILE A 35 16.56 -9.68 -24.65
N GLU A 36 15.65 -10.62 -24.88
CA GLU A 36 15.03 -11.40 -23.80
C GLU A 36 16.07 -12.40 -23.30
N GLN A 37 16.99 -11.93 -22.48
CA GLN A 37 17.77 -12.85 -21.67
C GLN A 37 16.84 -13.39 -20.60
N ASP A 38 16.78 -14.72 -20.46
CA ASP A 38 16.21 -15.38 -19.30
C ASP A 38 16.64 -14.60 -18.07
N LEU A 39 15.69 -13.96 -17.39
CA LEU A 39 15.89 -13.23 -16.16
C LEU A 39 16.20 -14.24 -15.02
N VAL A 40 17.32 -14.91 -15.16
CA VAL A 40 18.07 -15.34 -13.99
C VAL A 40 18.73 -14.05 -13.48
N HIS A 41 17.98 -13.26 -12.72
CA HIS A 41 18.61 -12.23 -11.92
C HIS A 41 19.59 -12.92 -10.98
N PRO A 42 20.90 -12.70 -11.10
CA PRO A 42 21.80 -13.01 -9.99
C PRO A 42 21.30 -12.16 -8.83
N ALA A 43 20.91 -12.81 -7.74
CA ALA A 43 20.59 -12.12 -6.51
C ALA A 43 21.68 -11.06 -6.24
N PRO A 44 21.32 -9.81 -5.95
CA PRO A 44 22.32 -8.82 -5.57
C PRO A 44 23.01 -9.36 -4.32
N LYS A 45 24.28 -9.70 -4.45
CA LYS A 45 25.17 -9.87 -3.31
C LYS A 45 25.43 -8.48 -2.74
N GLU A 46 24.48 -7.92 -2.05
CA GLU A 46 24.75 -6.81 -1.16
C GLU A 46 25.48 -7.33 0.06
N ILE A 47 26.78 -7.12 0.01
CA ILE A 47 27.61 -7.12 1.20
C ILE A 47 27.08 -5.98 2.07
N ILE A 48 26.30 -6.32 3.09
CA ILE A 48 25.92 -5.40 4.16
C ILE A 48 27.21 -4.99 4.85
N ARG A 49 27.78 -3.86 4.43
CA ARG A 49 28.81 -3.18 5.19
C ARG A 49 28.13 -2.49 6.36
N GLU A 50 28.42 -2.97 7.56
CA GLU A 50 27.96 -2.49 8.88
C GLU A 50 28.19 -0.99 9.16
N LYS A 51 28.49 -0.17 8.17
CA LYS A 51 28.88 1.24 8.35
C LYS A 51 27.86 2.29 7.92
N GLU A 52 26.69 1.92 7.42
CA GLU A 52 25.68 2.92 6.98
C GLU A 52 24.34 2.88 7.75
N LEU A 53 24.27 2.17 8.85
CA LEU A 53 23.09 2.15 9.73
C LEU A 53 23.02 3.37 10.69
N LYS A 54 23.64 4.49 10.33
CA LYS A 54 23.62 5.72 11.15
C LYS A 54 23.08 6.94 10.44
N ALA A 55 22.02 6.86 9.71
CA ALA A 55 21.45 8.06 9.08
C ALA A 55 19.94 8.03 8.88
N PHE A 56 19.13 7.66 9.87
CA PHE A 56 17.75 8.15 9.97
C PHE A 56 17.21 7.96 11.40
N SER A 57 17.94 8.50 12.36
CA SER A 57 17.34 8.93 13.62
C SER A 57 17.14 10.44 13.50
N PRO A 58 15.94 10.97 13.68
CA PRO A 58 15.79 12.41 13.81
C PRO A 58 16.36 12.82 15.17
N THR A 59 17.65 13.15 15.20
CA THR A 59 18.22 13.89 16.31
C THR A 59 17.58 15.28 16.29
N PRO A 60 16.97 15.74 17.40
CA PRO A 60 16.52 17.11 17.49
C PRO A 60 17.76 18.02 17.51
N LYS A 61 18.12 18.58 16.35
CA LYS A 61 18.99 19.76 16.34
C LYS A 61 18.16 20.94 16.85
N THR A 62 18.33 21.25 18.11
CA THR A 62 17.98 22.54 18.68
C THR A 62 18.73 23.64 17.94
N ALA A 63 18.15 24.15 16.88
CA ALA A 63 18.48 25.43 16.32
C ALA A 63 17.27 26.32 16.56
N ASN A 64 17.36 27.16 17.61
CA ASN A 64 16.45 28.29 17.84
C ASN A 64 16.53 29.23 16.63
N LYS A 65 15.67 29.01 15.64
CA LYS A 65 15.28 30.06 14.70
C LYS A 65 13.98 30.66 15.19
N PRO A 66 13.80 31.98 15.12
CA PRO A 66 12.58 32.62 15.58
C PRO A 66 11.39 32.01 14.80
N LYS A 67 10.47 31.40 15.52
CA LYS A 67 9.16 31.00 14.98
C LYS A 67 8.41 32.31 14.69
N THR A 68 8.37 32.75 13.46
CA THR A 68 7.34 33.68 13.02
C THR A 68 6.02 32.89 13.15
N ASN A 69 5.34 33.08 14.25
CA ASN A 69 3.96 32.63 14.40
C ASN A 69 3.10 33.48 13.48
N ILE A 70 2.92 33.03 12.24
CA ILE A 70 1.84 33.51 11.39
C ILE A 70 0.58 32.91 12.02
N ALA A 71 -0.18 33.72 12.73
CA ALA A 71 -1.51 33.33 13.21
C ALA A 71 -2.45 33.35 12.00
N TYR A 72 -2.96 32.21 11.61
CA TYR A 72 -3.98 32.08 10.59
C TYR A 72 -5.34 32.39 11.23
N ASN A 73 -6.20 33.08 10.48
CA ASN A 73 -7.60 33.28 10.88
C ASN A 73 -8.45 32.07 10.43
N GLU A 74 -9.73 32.06 10.80
CA GLU A 74 -10.62 30.93 10.47
C GLU A 74 -10.82 30.79 8.94
N ASP A 75 -10.91 31.94 8.21
CA ASP A 75 -11.10 31.93 6.76
C ASP A 75 -9.86 31.37 6.04
N ASP A 76 -8.65 31.71 6.49
CA ASP A 76 -7.39 31.15 5.96
C ASP A 76 -7.33 29.63 6.16
N ILE A 77 -7.73 29.16 7.35
CA ILE A 77 -7.74 27.72 7.67
C ILE A 77 -8.75 27.00 6.78
N GLN A 78 -9.94 27.57 6.61
CA GLN A 78 -10.96 27.00 5.74
C GLN A 78 -10.48 26.92 4.29
N GLU A 79 -9.84 27.97 3.78
CA GLU A 79 -9.29 28.00 2.41
C GLU A 79 -8.23 26.91 2.22
N ILE A 80 -7.27 26.79 3.15
CA ILE A 80 -6.21 25.78 3.10
C ILE A 80 -6.79 24.35 3.06
N ILE A 81 -7.78 24.06 3.91
CA ILE A 81 -8.40 22.74 3.95
C ILE A 81 -9.22 22.50 2.68
N THR A 82 -9.96 23.49 2.20
CA THR A 82 -10.75 23.39 0.97
C THR A 82 -9.86 23.10 -0.24
N ASP A 83 -8.77 23.84 -0.37
CA ASP A 83 -7.77 23.62 -1.43
C ASP A 83 -7.18 22.21 -1.38
N ALA A 84 -6.89 21.69 -0.17
CA ALA A 84 -6.40 20.34 0.00
C ALA A 84 -7.44 19.30 -0.47
N MET A 85 -8.70 19.47 -0.11
CA MET A 85 -9.78 18.56 -0.53
C MET A 85 -9.95 18.55 -2.05
N LEU A 86 -9.94 19.72 -2.68
CA LEU A 86 -10.03 19.87 -4.13
C LEU A 86 -8.83 19.25 -4.84
N ARG A 87 -7.62 19.56 -4.37
CA ARG A 87 -6.37 19.04 -4.92
C ARG A 87 -6.32 17.51 -4.91
N HIS A 88 -6.77 16.90 -3.83
CA HIS A 88 -6.78 15.46 -3.66
C HIS A 88 -8.05 14.78 -4.19
N ARG A 89 -8.94 15.52 -4.88
CA ARG A 89 -10.18 15.02 -5.48
C ARG A 89 -11.07 14.32 -4.45
N VAL A 90 -11.14 14.89 -3.25
CA VAL A 90 -12.04 14.38 -2.22
C VAL A 90 -13.48 14.71 -2.61
N PRO A 91 -14.42 13.76 -2.63
CA PRO A 91 -15.81 14.04 -2.96
C PRO A 91 -16.45 15.06 -2.04
N ALA A 92 -17.37 15.86 -2.58
CA ALA A 92 -18.01 16.98 -1.87
C ALA A 92 -18.55 16.59 -0.49
N ARG A 93 -19.23 15.45 -0.40
CA ARG A 93 -19.78 14.95 0.87
C ARG A 93 -18.72 14.78 1.96
N VAL A 94 -17.55 14.23 1.62
CA VAL A 94 -16.47 14.01 2.58
C VAL A 94 -15.74 15.32 2.86
N SER A 95 -15.54 16.15 1.84
CA SER A 95 -14.95 17.49 1.96
C SER A 95 -15.75 18.39 2.90
N GLU A 96 -17.06 18.48 2.71
CA GLU A 96 -17.96 19.27 3.56
C GLU A 96 -17.93 18.78 5.01
N LYS A 97 -17.92 17.46 5.23
CA LYS A 97 -17.80 16.87 6.55
C LYS A 97 -16.48 17.25 7.24
N ILE A 98 -15.36 17.23 6.49
CA ILE A 98 -14.05 17.62 7.03
C ILE A 98 -14.02 19.12 7.33
N ILE A 99 -14.41 19.96 6.38
CA ILE A 99 -14.39 21.41 6.52
C ILE A 99 -15.31 21.86 7.67
N SER A 100 -16.56 21.41 7.70
CA SER A 100 -17.49 21.77 8.77
C SER A 100 -17.00 21.31 10.14
N THR A 101 -16.38 20.13 10.24
CA THR A 101 -15.78 19.66 11.49
C THR A 101 -14.59 20.54 11.90
N ALA A 102 -13.70 20.89 10.96
CA ALA A 102 -12.56 21.76 11.22
C ALA A 102 -12.99 23.12 11.78
N MET A 103 -14.03 23.73 11.23
CA MET A 103 -14.56 25.03 11.70
C MET A 103 -15.19 24.98 13.11
N THR A 104 -15.40 23.79 13.68
CA THR A 104 -15.80 23.65 15.08
C THR A 104 -14.63 23.52 16.05
N ILE A 105 -13.40 23.45 15.54
CA ILE A 105 -12.19 23.22 16.34
C ILE A 105 -11.48 24.55 16.54
N PRO A 106 -11.33 25.04 17.77
CA PRO A 106 -10.61 26.27 18.05
C PRO A 106 -9.11 26.08 17.79
N GLY A 107 -8.48 27.00 17.09
CA GLY A 107 -7.04 26.97 16.83
C GLY A 107 -6.63 27.96 15.73
N THR A 108 -5.34 28.27 15.68
CA THR A 108 -4.72 29.16 14.70
C THR A 108 -3.65 28.45 13.86
N ASP A 109 -3.41 27.17 14.10
CA ASP A 109 -2.52 26.33 13.30
C ASP A 109 -3.36 25.45 12.36
N PRO A 110 -3.34 25.69 11.04
CA PRO A 110 -4.13 24.93 10.08
C PRO A 110 -3.87 23.44 10.13
N LYS A 111 -2.60 23.02 10.34
CA LYS A 111 -2.25 21.61 10.41
C LYS A 111 -2.88 20.94 11.63
N GLN A 112 -2.81 21.58 12.79
CA GLN A 112 -3.39 21.02 14.01
C GLN A 112 -4.91 20.92 13.91
N VAL A 113 -5.59 21.98 13.45
CA VAL A 113 -7.04 21.99 13.25
C VAL A 113 -7.46 20.89 12.26
N PHE A 114 -6.70 20.71 11.18
CA PHE A 114 -6.98 19.67 10.21
C PHE A 114 -6.76 18.25 10.78
N MET A 115 -5.65 18.01 11.50
CA MET A 115 -5.40 16.73 12.16
C MET A 115 -6.53 16.37 13.14
N ASP A 116 -6.97 17.33 13.94
CA ASP A 116 -8.04 17.11 14.91
C ASP A 116 -9.39 16.87 14.23
N SER A 117 -9.66 17.50 13.09
CA SER A 117 -10.85 17.21 12.27
C SER A 117 -10.81 15.78 11.70
N LEU A 118 -9.66 15.35 11.18
CA LEU A 118 -9.47 14.00 10.69
C LEU A 118 -9.66 12.94 11.79
N ASN A 119 -9.18 13.20 13.01
CA ASN A 119 -9.37 12.32 14.17
C ASN A 119 -10.83 12.20 14.62
N LYS A 120 -11.65 13.27 14.42
CA LYS A 120 -13.08 13.23 14.73
C LYS A 120 -13.89 12.43 13.70
N ILE A 121 -13.42 12.38 12.46
CA ILE A 121 -14.15 11.79 11.32
C ILE A 121 -13.72 10.36 11.06
N PHE A 122 -12.40 10.11 11.07
CA PHE A 122 -11.82 8.82 10.74
C PHE A 122 -11.26 8.13 11.97
N SER A 123 -11.32 6.81 11.95
CA SER A 123 -10.69 5.99 12.99
C SER A 123 -9.28 5.57 12.55
N PHE A 124 -8.30 5.82 13.40
CA PHE A 124 -6.92 5.37 13.22
C PHE A 124 -6.57 4.40 14.35
N LYS A 125 -6.11 3.19 14.01
CA LYS A 125 -5.76 2.18 15.01
C LYS A 125 -4.28 1.82 14.89
N LYS A 126 -3.60 1.75 16.02
CA LYS A 126 -2.24 1.22 16.07
C LYS A 126 -2.26 -0.27 15.76
N SER A 127 -1.30 -0.72 14.94
CA SER A 127 -1.07 -2.15 14.76
C SER A 127 -0.74 -2.80 16.11
N PRO A 128 -1.20 -4.02 16.37
CA PRO A 128 -0.78 -4.76 17.54
C PRO A 128 0.76 -4.87 17.59
N THR A 129 1.30 -4.66 18.78
CA THR A 129 2.74 -4.82 19.05
C THR A 129 3.11 -6.31 19.11
N VAL A 130 4.40 -6.59 18.99
CA VAL A 130 4.98 -7.94 19.14
C VAL A 130 4.46 -8.63 20.41
N GLY A 131 4.18 -9.93 20.28
CA GLY A 131 3.65 -10.76 21.38
C GLY A 131 2.13 -10.72 21.52
N LYS A 132 1.43 -9.84 20.78
CA LYS A 132 -0.04 -9.89 20.67
C LYS A 132 -0.47 -10.70 19.46
N GLU A 133 -1.61 -11.34 19.58
CA GLU A 133 -2.20 -12.08 18.47
C GLU A 133 -2.54 -11.12 17.30
N ARG A 134 -2.07 -11.47 16.12
CA ARG A 134 -2.38 -10.76 14.87
C ARG A 134 -2.59 -11.78 13.76
N LYS A 135 -3.83 -12.06 13.44
CA LYS A 135 -4.25 -12.95 12.36
C LYS A 135 -5.00 -12.14 11.33
N ILE A 136 -4.36 -11.85 10.18
CA ILE A 136 -4.89 -10.96 9.16
C ILE A 136 -5.07 -11.68 7.83
N MET A 137 -6.19 -11.44 7.17
CA MET A 137 -6.47 -11.88 5.81
C MET A 137 -6.50 -10.67 4.88
N LEU A 138 -5.59 -10.61 3.91
CA LEU A 138 -5.54 -9.52 2.93
C LEU A 138 -6.52 -9.80 1.81
N VAL A 139 -7.51 -8.92 1.65
CA VAL A 139 -8.55 -9.01 0.62
C VAL A 139 -8.51 -7.79 -0.29
N GLY A 140 -9.09 -7.87 -1.49
CA GLY A 140 -9.15 -6.75 -2.42
C GLY A 140 -9.08 -7.17 -3.89
N ALA A 141 -9.27 -6.21 -4.78
CA ALA A 141 -9.28 -6.42 -6.23
C ALA A 141 -7.92 -6.92 -6.78
N PRO A 142 -7.89 -7.48 -8.00
CA PRO A 142 -6.63 -7.81 -8.68
C PRO A 142 -5.70 -6.59 -8.78
N GLY A 143 -4.40 -6.79 -8.60
CA GLY A 143 -3.42 -5.71 -8.68
C GLY A 143 -3.40 -4.71 -7.52
N ALA A 144 -4.19 -4.89 -6.47
CA ALA A 144 -4.21 -4.00 -5.31
C ALA A 144 -2.92 -4.00 -4.47
N GLY A 145 -2.04 -4.99 -4.63
CA GLY A 145 -0.77 -5.09 -3.90
C GLY A 145 -0.81 -6.01 -2.68
N LYS A 146 -1.79 -6.94 -2.60
CA LYS A 146 -1.96 -7.87 -1.47
C LYS A 146 -0.72 -8.72 -1.20
N THR A 147 -0.20 -9.38 -2.22
CA THR A 147 0.98 -10.26 -2.12
C THR A 147 2.22 -9.51 -1.62
N LEU A 148 2.46 -8.28 -2.14
CA LEU A 148 3.56 -7.45 -1.64
C LEU A 148 3.31 -7.00 -0.19
N MET A 149 2.05 -6.68 0.15
CA MET A 149 1.70 -6.31 1.52
C MET A 149 1.85 -7.49 2.49
N ALA A 150 1.54 -8.74 2.05
CA ALA A 150 1.80 -9.94 2.82
C ALA A 150 3.30 -10.13 3.13
N ALA A 151 4.16 -9.94 2.11
CA ALA A 151 5.61 -9.99 2.29
C ALA A 151 6.10 -8.91 3.27
N LYS A 152 5.60 -7.68 3.18
CA LYS A 152 5.94 -6.57 4.09
C LYS A 152 5.52 -6.85 5.53
N LEU A 153 4.31 -7.35 5.74
CA LEU A 153 3.84 -7.73 7.08
C LEU A 153 4.67 -8.89 7.66
N ALA A 154 5.02 -9.89 6.84
CA ALA A 154 5.89 -10.97 7.26
C ALA A 154 7.28 -10.46 7.69
N ALA A 155 7.90 -9.61 6.87
CA ALA A 155 9.18 -8.98 7.19
C ALA A 155 9.11 -8.15 8.49
N LYS A 156 8.06 -7.35 8.65
CA LYS A 156 7.82 -6.59 9.88
C LYS A 156 7.76 -7.50 11.11
N PHE A 157 6.96 -8.57 11.06
CA PHE A 157 6.83 -9.49 12.19
C PHE A 157 8.17 -10.16 12.56
N VAL A 158 8.98 -10.53 11.55
CA VAL A 158 10.32 -11.08 11.79
C VAL A 158 11.26 -10.06 12.40
N LEU A 159 11.29 -8.83 11.88
CA LEU A 159 12.11 -7.74 12.43
C LEU A 159 11.74 -7.39 13.87
N GLU A 160 10.50 -7.60 14.25
CA GLU A 160 10.01 -7.45 15.61
C GLU A 160 10.24 -8.70 16.50
N GLY A 161 10.96 -9.71 16.00
CA GLY A 161 11.28 -10.95 16.72
C GLY A 161 10.18 -12.02 16.70
N GLY A 162 9.14 -11.85 15.86
CA GLY A 162 8.07 -12.81 15.69
C GLY A 162 8.42 -13.93 14.70
N LYS A 163 7.59 -14.97 14.70
CA LYS A 163 7.66 -16.09 13.75
C LYS A 163 6.30 -16.25 13.07
N PRO A 164 5.97 -15.42 12.08
CA PRO A 164 4.66 -15.46 11.45
C PRO A 164 4.48 -16.70 10.59
N VAL A 165 3.25 -17.19 10.52
CA VAL A 165 2.81 -18.16 9.51
C VAL A 165 2.25 -17.38 8.33
N VAL A 166 2.66 -17.75 7.11
CA VAL A 166 2.17 -17.16 5.88
C VAL A 166 1.51 -18.20 5.00
N LEU A 167 0.26 -17.96 4.65
CA LEU A 167 -0.51 -18.79 3.73
C LEU A 167 -0.94 -17.97 2.52
N THR A 168 -1.05 -18.61 1.36
CA THR A 168 -1.73 -18.00 0.21
C THR A 168 -2.86 -18.88 -0.29
N THR A 169 -3.97 -18.24 -0.65
CA THR A 169 -5.07 -18.89 -1.37
C THR A 169 -5.06 -18.52 -2.86
N ASP A 170 -4.09 -17.69 -3.30
CA ASP A 170 -3.87 -17.33 -4.71
C ASP A 170 -3.08 -18.42 -5.44
N THR A 171 -3.71 -19.58 -5.63
CA THR A 171 -3.07 -20.73 -6.27
C THR A 171 -3.32 -20.81 -7.78
N ALA A 172 -4.13 -19.91 -8.32
CA ALA A 172 -4.51 -19.89 -9.73
C ALA A 172 -3.68 -18.90 -10.58
N ARG A 173 -3.13 -17.86 -9.94
CA ARG A 173 -2.37 -16.82 -10.64
C ARG A 173 -0.96 -17.30 -10.93
N ALA A 174 -0.59 -17.32 -12.22
CA ALA A 174 0.78 -17.64 -12.64
C ALA A 174 1.80 -16.68 -11.97
N GLY A 175 2.83 -17.22 -11.35
CA GLY A 175 3.89 -16.46 -10.69
C GLY A 175 3.54 -15.87 -9.31
N GLY A 176 2.29 -15.99 -8.83
CA GLY A 176 1.88 -15.42 -7.54
C GLY A 176 2.54 -16.11 -6.34
N ILE A 177 2.53 -17.43 -6.36
CA ILE A 177 3.17 -18.27 -5.32
C ILE A 177 4.68 -18.06 -5.35
N GLU A 178 5.29 -18.09 -6.53
CA GLU A 178 6.72 -17.93 -6.74
C GLU A 178 7.21 -16.57 -6.23
N GLN A 179 6.47 -15.52 -6.53
CA GLN A 179 6.79 -14.16 -6.08
C GLN A 179 6.78 -14.07 -4.55
N LEU A 180 5.72 -14.52 -3.89
CA LEU A 180 5.63 -14.48 -2.43
C LEU A 180 6.67 -15.39 -1.79
N SER A 181 6.86 -16.61 -2.32
CA SER A 181 7.86 -17.57 -1.86
C SER A 181 9.28 -17.00 -1.92
N ALA A 182 9.62 -16.26 -2.98
CA ALA A 182 10.93 -15.62 -3.11
C ALA A 182 11.20 -14.62 -1.98
N PHE A 183 10.22 -13.78 -1.62
CA PHE A 183 10.34 -12.86 -0.49
C PHE A 183 10.46 -13.59 0.85
N LEU A 184 9.63 -14.60 1.08
CA LEU A 184 9.61 -15.33 2.34
C LEU A 184 10.85 -16.18 2.55
N LYS A 185 11.46 -16.68 1.47
CA LYS A 185 12.74 -17.40 1.51
C LYS A 185 13.88 -16.56 2.08
N ILE A 186 13.90 -15.25 1.78
CA ILE A 186 14.90 -14.32 2.35
C ILE A 186 14.71 -14.19 3.87
N LEU A 187 13.47 -14.33 4.35
CA LEU A 187 13.09 -14.24 5.76
C LEU A 187 13.14 -15.58 6.50
N ASP A 188 13.52 -16.65 5.82
CA ASP A 188 13.48 -18.03 6.33
C ASP A 188 12.08 -18.46 6.83
N ILE A 189 11.04 -18.03 6.09
CA ILE A 189 9.64 -18.37 6.39
C ILE A 189 9.11 -19.31 5.30
N PRO A 190 8.54 -20.48 5.65
CA PRO A 190 7.86 -21.32 4.68
C PRO A 190 6.54 -20.70 4.22
N LEU A 191 6.26 -20.79 2.92
CA LEU A 191 4.95 -20.44 2.36
C LEU A 191 4.06 -21.67 2.34
N HIS A 192 2.86 -21.55 2.88
CA HIS A 192 1.83 -22.57 2.84
C HIS A 192 0.73 -22.18 1.85
N THR A 193 0.07 -23.17 1.25
CA THR A 193 -1.01 -22.93 0.28
C THR A 193 -2.30 -23.62 0.72
N ALA A 194 -3.44 -23.02 0.39
CA ALA A 194 -4.77 -23.60 0.56
C ALA A 194 -5.68 -23.16 -0.60
N LYS A 195 -6.29 -24.07 -1.32
CA LYS A 195 -7.12 -23.77 -2.50
C LYS A 195 -8.57 -23.43 -2.17
N ASN A 196 -9.02 -23.82 -0.99
CA ASN A 196 -10.41 -23.67 -0.56
C ASN A 196 -10.51 -23.59 0.97
N ALA A 197 -11.72 -23.32 1.46
CA ALA A 197 -11.97 -23.18 2.88
C ALA A 197 -11.60 -24.43 3.70
N LYS A 198 -11.80 -25.62 3.14
CA LYS A 198 -11.47 -26.89 3.85
C LYS A 198 -9.97 -27.05 4.03
N GLU A 199 -9.19 -26.88 2.96
CA GLU A 199 -7.72 -26.92 3.05
C GLU A 199 -7.17 -25.84 3.97
N LEU A 200 -7.81 -24.63 3.97
CA LEU A 200 -7.44 -23.55 4.87
C LEU A 200 -7.69 -23.94 6.33
N GLU A 201 -8.83 -24.56 6.65
CA GLU A 201 -9.15 -25.05 7.98
C GLU A 201 -8.13 -26.07 8.48
N ASP A 202 -7.81 -27.05 7.64
CA ASP A 202 -6.83 -28.09 7.96
C ASP A 202 -5.46 -27.47 8.26
N LYS A 203 -5.00 -26.53 7.43
CA LYS A 203 -3.74 -25.82 7.66
C LYS A 203 -3.78 -24.96 8.93
N MET A 204 -4.88 -24.28 9.22
CA MET A 204 -5.01 -23.47 10.43
C MET A 204 -4.97 -24.28 11.70
N ALA A 205 -5.44 -25.53 11.67
CA ALA A 205 -5.34 -26.46 12.80
C ALA A 205 -3.87 -26.80 13.11
N GLU A 206 -3.02 -26.97 12.09
CA GLU A 206 -1.58 -27.21 12.25
C GLU A 206 -0.87 -26.04 12.95
N PHE A 207 -1.36 -24.79 12.76
CA PHE A 207 -0.74 -23.57 13.25
C PHE A 207 -1.48 -22.91 14.43
N SER A 208 -2.30 -23.64 15.16
CA SER A 208 -3.14 -23.11 16.23
C SER A 208 -2.36 -22.37 17.35
N GLY A 209 -1.08 -22.71 17.56
CA GLY A 209 -0.21 -22.07 18.56
C GLY A 209 0.49 -20.80 18.11
N HIS A 210 0.35 -20.39 16.85
CA HIS A 210 1.02 -19.20 16.34
C HIS A 210 0.18 -17.93 16.59
N SER A 211 0.82 -16.94 17.22
CA SER A 211 0.18 -15.64 17.50
C SER A 211 0.10 -14.71 16.29
N GLN A 212 0.95 -14.93 15.28
CA GLN A 212 1.01 -14.08 14.08
C GLN A 212 0.83 -14.94 12.85
N ALA A 213 -0.17 -14.60 12.04
CA ALA A 213 -0.43 -15.29 10.78
C ALA A 213 -1.02 -14.34 9.73
N ILE A 214 -0.66 -14.56 8.47
CA ILE A 214 -1.05 -13.76 7.33
C ILE A 214 -1.62 -14.69 6.27
N ILE A 215 -2.81 -14.35 5.76
CA ILE A 215 -3.38 -14.98 4.57
C ILE A 215 -3.37 -13.98 3.43
N ASP A 216 -2.62 -14.30 2.37
CA ASP A 216 -2.69 -13.61 1.07
C ASP A 216 -3.80 -14.26 0.23
N THR A 217 -4.80 -13.49 -0.21
CA THR A 217 -5.86 -14.01 -1.07
C THR A 217 -5.62 -13.63 -2.52
N GLY A 218 -6.19 -14.40 -3.44
CA GLY A 218 -6.29 -14.01 -4.85
C GLY A 218 -7.00 -12.67 -5.01
N GLY A 219 -6.77 -12.02 -6.14
CA GLY A 219 -7.55 -10.83 -6.52
C GLY A 219 -8.99 -11.25 -6.83
N LEU A 220 -9.95 -10.63 -6.17
CA LEU A 220 -11.37 -10.96 -6.30
C LEU A 220 -12.16 -9.74 -6.80
N ASN A 221 -13.07 -9.99 -7.74
CA ASN A 221 -14.02 -8.99 -8.19
C ASN A 221 -15.13 -8.82 -7.14
N PRO A 222 -15.24 -7.66 -6.46
CA PRO A 222 -16.24 -7.44 -5.42
C PRO A 222 -17.68 -7.42 -5.95
N PHE A 223 -17.87 -7.34 -7.26
CA PHE A 223 -19.18 -7.31 -7.92
C PHE A 223 -19.58 -8.67 -8.50
N ASP A 224 -18.71 -9.71 -8.38
CA ASP A 224 -19.07 -11.09 -8.71
C ASP A 224 -19.58 -11.84 -7.46
N PRO A 225 -20.86 -12.25 -7.43
CA PRO A 225 -21.42 -12.95 -6.28
C PRO A 225 -20.73 -14.29 -5.94
N ASN A 226 -20.18 -14.99 -6.93
CA ASN A 226 -19.51 -16.28 -6.71
C ASN A 226 -18.17 -16.08 -6.04
N GLU A 227 -17.39 -15.09 -6.50
CA GLU A 227 -16.11 -14.74 -5.90
C GLU A 227 -16.30 -14.21 -4.46
N MET A 228 -17.31 -13.39 -4.23
CA MET A 228 -17.64 -12.90 -2.89
C MET A 228 -18.16 -14.01 -1.97
N LYS A 229 -18.90 -14.98 -2.48
CA LYS A 229 -19.31 -16.17 -1.73
C LYS A 229 -18.11 -17.04 -1.36
N PHE A 230 -17.18 -17.22 -2.29
CA PHE A 230 -15.91 -17.93 -2.03
C PHE A 230 -15.12 -17.23 -0.92
N LEU A 231 -14.92 -15.92 -1.02
CA LEU A 231 -14.22 -15.15 0.00
C LEU A 231 -14.92 -15.23 1.37
N SER A 232 -16.26 -15.13 1.39
CA SER A 232 -17.05 -15.30 2.61
C SER A 232 -16.77 -16.64 3.29
N SER A 233 -16.61 -17.73 2.51
CA SER A 233 -16.28 -19.04 3.05
C SER A 233 -14.89 -19.06 3.71
N LEU A 234 -13.90 -18.44 3.07
CA LEU A 234 -12.54 -18.33 3.62
C LEU A 234 -12.51 -17.54 4.92
N ILE A 235 -13.20 -16.38 4.95
CA ILE A 235 -13.25 -15.51 6.16
C ILE A 235 -13.90 -16.25 7.33
N LYS A 236 -15.05 -16.89 7.10
CA LYS A 236 -15.75 -17.63 8.16
C LYS A 236 -14.95 -18.79 8.73
N THR A 237 -14.24 -19.50 7.87
CA THR A 237 -13.44 -20.67 8.27
C THR A 237 -12.17 -20.26 9.01
N SER A 238 -11.46 -19.25 8.52
CA SER A 238 -10.15 -18.87 9.05
C SER A 238 -10.22 -18.16 10.41
N LYS A 239 -11.32 -17.46 10.70
CA LYS A 239 -11.46 -16.54 11.86
C LYS A 239 -10.42 -15.42 11.89
N PHE A 240 -9.81 -15.11 10.74
CA PHE A 240 -8.89 -13.99 10.59
C PHE A 240 -9.64 -12.68 10.40
N GLU A 241 -9.03 -11.58 10.81
CA GLU A 241 -9.54 -10.25 10.51
C GLU A 241 -9.28 -9.91 9.03
N PRO A 242 -10.33 -9.76 8.21
CA PRO A 242 -10.14 -9.36 6.83
C PRO A 242 -9.80 -7.87 6.75
N ALA A 243 -8.76 -7.52 6.00
CA ALA A 243 -8.32 -6.16 5.75
C ALA A 243 -8.31 -5.88 4.25
N LEU A 244 -8.97 -4.80 3.84
CA LEU A 244 -9.05 -4.37 2.44
C LEU A 244 -7.76 -3.69 2.01
N VAL A 245 -7.06 -4.28 1.06
CA VAL A 245 -5.92 -3.66 0.37
C VAL A 245 -6.44 -2.87 -0.82
N LEU A 246 -6.21 -1.55 -0.83
CA LEU A 246 -6.76 -0.63 -1.81
C LEU A 246 -5.69 0.34 -2.34
N PRO A 247 -5.50 0.48 -3.68
CA PRO A 247 -4.59 1.48 -4.24
C PRO A 247 -5.07 2.91 -3.93
N ALA A 248 -4.18 3.76 -3.43
CA ALA A 248 -4.55 5.11 -2.96
C ALA A 248 -5.04 6.05 -4.09
N GLY A 249 -4.51 5.88 -5.30
CA GLY A 249 -4.85 6.73 -6.45
C GLY A 249 -6.07 6.31 -7.26
N MET A 250 -6.89 5.40 -6.73
CA MET A 250 -8.13 4.95 -7.37
C MET A 250 -9.17 6.07 -7.42
N ASP A 251 -10.07 6.03 -8.41
CA ASP A 251 -11.24 6.91 -8.44
C ASP A 251 -12.02 6.85 -7.13
N ALA A 252 -12.56 7.97 -6.69
CA ALA A 252 -13.11 8.06 -5.35
C ALA A 252 -14.45 7.30 -5.20
N GLU A 253 -15.30 7.28 -6.22
CA GLU A 253 -16.55 6.54 -6.16
C GLU A 253 -16.31 5.05 -6.34
N GLU A 254 -15.45 4.64 -7.26
CA GLU A 254 -15.05 3.24 -7.43
C GLU A 254 -14.43 2.67 -6.16
N ALA A 255 -13.53 3.42 -5.53
CA ALA A 255 -12.90 3.04 -4.26
C ALA A 255 -13.94 2.81 -3.15
N ALA A 256 -14.96 3.66 -3.07
CA ALA A 256 -16.02 3.55 -2.09
C ALA A 256 -16.95 2.36 -2.36
N GLU A 257 -17.33 2.12 -3.62
CA GLU A 257 -18.15 0.97 -4.00
C GLU A 257 -17.44 -0.36 -3.69
N ILE A 258 -16.16 -0.47 -4.04
CA ILE A 258 -15.33 -1.61 -3.69
C ILE A 258 -15.28 -1.80 -2.17
N ALA A 259 -15.01 -0.75 -1.41
CA ALA A 259 -14.92 -0.81 0.04
C ALA A 259 -16.24 -1.23 0.68
N MET A 260 -17.36 -0.70 0.21
CA MET A 260 -18.70 -1.08 0.68
C MET A 260 -19.00 -2.55 0.40
N ALA A 261 -18.66 -3.05 -0.80
CA ALA A 261 -18.87 -4.45 -1.13
C ALA A 261 -18.07 -5.39 -0.20
N PHE A 262 -16.82 -5.11 0.07
CA PHE A 262 -16.01 -5.90 1.00
C PHE A 262 -16.46 -5.72 2.46
N SER A 263 -17.00 -4.56 2.87
CA SER A 263 -17.47 -4.32 4.24
C SER A 263 -18.62 -5.25 4.65
N ILE A 264 -19.46 -5.69 3.70
CA ILE A 264 -20.53 -6.67 3.91
C ILE A 264 -19.98 -8.01 4.45
N LEU A 265 -18.73 -8.35 4.11
CA LEU A 265 -18.05 -9.54 4.59
C LEU A 265 -17.33 -9.35 5.93
N GLY A 266 -17.58 -8.23 6.62
CA GLY A 266 -16.98 -7.94 7.92
C GLY A 266 -15.61 -7.26 7.87
N VAL A 267 -15.16 -6.79 6.70
CA VAL A 267 -13.96 -5.96 6.59
C VAL A 267 -14.17 -4.66 7.35
N LYS A 268 -13.22 -4.33 8.23
CA LYS A 268 -13.24 -3.10 9.05
C LYS A 268 -11.99 -2.25 8.87
N GLN A 269 -10.91 -2.83 8.32
CA GLN A 269 -9.63 -2.16 8.09
C GLN A 269 -9.41 -1.90 6.61
N ILE A 270 -8.92 -0.72 6.29
CA ILE A 270 -8.37 -0.39 4.97
C ILE A 270 -6.84 -0.27 5.07
N ILE A 271 -6.14 -0.88 4.11
CA ILE A 271 -4.69 -0.82 3.94
C ILE A 271 -4.41 -0.13 2.60
N PRO A 272 -4.18 1.19 2.60
CA PRO A 272 -3.80 1.90 1.38
C PRO A 272 -2.44 1.43 0.87
N THR A 273 -2.33 1.26 -0.46
CA THR A 273 -1.07 0.93 -1.13
C THR A 273 -0.70 2.01 -2.14
N ARG A 274 0.54 1.99 -2.62
CA ARG A 274 1.06 2.93 -3.61
C ARG A 274 0.99 4.39 -3.18
N LEU A 275 1.17 4.68 -1.88
CA LEU A 275 1.18 6.06 -1.38
C LEU A 275 2.31 6.90 -1.98
N ASP A 276 3.45 6.29 -2.29
CA ASP A 276 4.61 6.88 -2.97
C ASP A 276 4.34 7.26 -4.43
N PHE A 277 3.44 6.57 -5.07
CA PHE A 277 3.10 6.76 -6.48
C PHE A 277 1.82 7.59 -6.69
N SER A 278 0.96 7.66 -5.68
CA SER A 278 -0.34 8.34 -5.77
C SER A 278 -0.19 9.84 -5.53
N ARG A 279 -0.93 10.63 -6.30
CA ARG A 279 -1.04 12.09 -6.13
C ARG A 279 -2.37 12.53 -5.54
N TYR A 280 -3.36 11.65 -5.56
CA TYR A 280 -4.72 11.93 -5.11
C TYR A 280 -5.11 10.89 -4.06
N TYR A 281 -5.64 11.36 -2.94
CA TYR A 281 -5.99 10.50 -1.80
C TYR A 281 -7.49 10.52 -1.49
N GLY A 282 -8.30 11.21 -2.31
CA GLY A 282 -9.75 11.26 -2.13
C GLY A 282 -10.41 9.88 -2.14
N GLY A 283 -9.87 8.94 -2.94
CA GLY A 283 -10.39 7.57 -3.01
C GLY A 283 -10.34 6.84 -1.67
N ILE A 284 -9.21 6.86 -0.97
CA ILE A 284 -9.07 6.18 0.32
C ILE A 284 -9.90 6.85 1.43
N LEU A 285 -10.06 8.18 1.40
CA LEU A 285 -10.91 8.91 2.35
C LEU A 285 -12.39 8.58 2.12
N ASN A 286 -12.84 8.59 0.86
CA ASN A 286 -14.21 8.24 0.51
C ASN A 286 -14.54 6.78 0.85
N ALA A 287 -13.62 5.85 0.53
CA ALA A 287 -13.75 4.44 0.87
C ALA A 287 -13.89 4.23 2.39
N ALA A 288 -13.02 4.88 3.18
CA ALA A 288 -13.06 4.78 4.63
C ALA A 288 -14.35 5.36 5.22
N ASP A 289 -14.81 6.52 4.74
CA ASP A 289 -16.03 7.16 5.21
C ASP A 289 -17.29 6.37 4.83
N ARG A 290 -17.39 5.92 3.55
CA ARG A 290 -18.57 5.22 3.05
C ARG A 290 -18.74 3.82 3.65
N ALA A 291 -17.64 3.09 3.85
CA ALA A 291 -17.67 1.73 4.37
C ALA A 291 -17.37 1.63 5.88
N GLY A 292 -17.15 2.75 6.57
CA GLY A 292 -16.86 2.78 8.01
C GLY A 292 -15.55 2.07 8.38
N LEU A 293 -14.52 2.17 7.52
CA LEU A 293 -13.25 1.48 7.72
C LEU A 293 -12.28 2.34 8.52
N TYR A 294 -11.45 1.67 9.34
CA TYR A 294 -10.35 2.34 10.03
C TYR A 294 -9.03 2.20 9.28
N PHE A 295 -8.17 3.20 9.42
CA PHE A 295 -6.78 3.16 8.95
C PHE A 295 -5.85 2.56 10.00
N SER A 296 -4.82 1.86 9.55
CA SER A 296 -3.73 1.37 10.38
C SER A 296 -2.45 1.30 9.55
N GLU A 297 -2.12 0.14 8.98
CA GLU A 297 -0.97 -0.03 8.10
C GLU A 297 -1.28 0.51 6.69
N SER A 298 -0.22 0.92 6.01
CA SER A 298 -0.23 1.26 4.57
C SER A 298 1.09 0.88 3.92
N SER A 299 1.11 0.83 2.59
CA SER A 299 2.33 0.61 1.82
C SER A 299 2.72 1.90 1.09
N HIS A 300 3.92 2.42 1.38
CA HIS A 300 4.38 3.73 0.90
C HIS A 300 5.62 3.68 -0.02
N ASN A 301 6.17 2.50 -0.30
CA ASN A 301 7.28 2.31 -1.25
C ASN A 301 7.30 0.86 -1.76
N SER A 302 8.30 0.48 -2.57
CA SER A 302 8.47 -0.88 -3.08
C SER A 302 9.27 -1.81 -2.16
N GLU A 303 9.94 -1.28 -1.13
CA GLU A 303 10.77 -2.05 -0.21
C GLU A 303 9.94 -2.96 0.68
N VAL A 304 10.42 -4.18 0.92
CA VAL A 304 9.73 -5.15 1.78
C VAL A 304 9.98 -4.86 3.25
N ALA A 305 11.22 -4.61 3.65
CA ALA A 305 11.59 -4.45 5.05
C ALA A 305 11.08 -3.16 5.70
N ASN A 306 11.11 -2.02 4.97
CA ASN A 306 10.74 -0.70 5.48
C ASN A 306 9.53 -0.09 4.74
N GLY A 307 8.74 -0.93 4.09
CA GLY A 307 7.67 -0.47 3.20
C GLY A 307 6.32 -0.21 3.88
N ILE A 308 6.22 -0.39 5.19
CA ILE A 308 4.99 -0.13 5.95
C ILE A 308 5.07 1.22 6.62
N LEU A 309 4.04 2.02 6.43
CA LEU A 309 3.80 3.28 7.13
C LEU A 309 2.50 3.14 7.95
N TYR A 310 2.55 3.51 9.23
CA TYR A 310 1.34 3.54 10.06
C TYR A 310 0.62 4.85 9.89
N LEU A 311 -0.59 4.79 9.33
CA LEU A 311 -1.41 5.98 9.17
C LEU A 311 -2.02 6.41 10.50
N ASN A 312 -1.85 7.68 10.78
CA ASN A 312 -2.55 8.43 11.82
C ASN A 312 -3.00 9.77 11.22
N SER A 313 -3.67 10.60 11.99
CA SER A 313 -4.15 11.90 11.50
C SER A 313 -3.02 12.85 11.10
N GLU A 314 -1.86 12.78 11.76
CA GLU A 314 -0.68 13.60 11.44
C GLU A 314 -0.12 13.23 10.07
N ILE A 315 0.16 11.95 9.85
CA ILE A 315 0.67 11.44 8.57
C ILE A 315 -0.35 11.68 7.46
N MET A 316 -1.64 11.49 7.73
CA MET A 316 -2.70 11.78 6.77
C MET A 316 -2.75 13.28 6.42
N ALA A 317 -2.61 14.16 7.40
CA ALA A 317 -2.52 15.59 7.15
C ALA A 317 -1.27 15.96 6.33
N ASP A 318 -0.12 15.33 6.62
CA ASP A 318 1.12 15.54 5.86
C ASP A 318 1.01 15.10 4.40
N LEU A 319 0.25 14.05 4.12
CA LEU A 319 -0.05 13.61 2.75
C LEU A 319 -0.97 14.60 2.01
N LEU A 320 -1.92 15.18 2.72
CA LEU A 320 -2.95 16.05 2.13
C LEU A 320 -2.50 17.52 2.00
N ILE A 321 -1.70 18.03 2.95
CA ILE A 321 -1.21 19.42 2.97
C ILE A 321 0.32 19.50 3.15
N PRO A 322 1.13 18.86 2.28
CA PRO A 322 2.58 18.73 2.49
C PRO A 322 3.31 20.08 2.48
N HIS A 323 2.73 21.15 1.92
CA HIS A 323 3.33 22.47 1.87
C HIS A 323 3.39 23.17 3.24
N LEU A 324 2.54 22.81 4.19
CA LEU A 324 2.60 23.34 5.56
C LEU A 324 3.78 22.79 6.36
N ASN A 325 4.40 21.70 5.90
CA ASN A 325 5.59 21.10 6.52
C ASN A 325 6.91 21.74 6.03
N LYS A 326 6.89 22.43 4.89
CA LYS A 326 8.06 23.15 4.35
C LYS A 326 8.15 24.53 5.01
N LYS A 327 8.43 24.58 6.32
CA LYS A 327 9.01 25.79 6.90
C LYS A 327 10.47 25.85 6.46
N GLY A 328 10.79 26.86 5.62
CA GLY A 328 12.04 27.13 4.94
C GLY A 328 13.31 27.12 5.78
#